data_a83b5021418ed3159f2a84afa91847c9
#
_entry.id   a83b5021418ed3159f2a84afa91847c9
#
_cell.length_a   1.000
_cell.length_b   1.000
_cell.length_c   1.000
_cell.angle_alpha   90.00
_cell.angle_beta   90.00
_cell.angle_gamma   90.00
#
_symmetry.space_group_name_H-M   'P 1'
#
loop_
_entity.id
_entity.type
_entity.pdbx_description
1 polymer ?
#
loop_
_entity_poly.entity_id
_entity_poly.type
_entity_poly.pdbx_seq_one_letter_code
_entity_poly.pdbx_strand_id
1 'polypeptide(L)'
;MKKLLSIIIFGLLLSGNSYSIENWEIKKVIDNKYIEISTEGLNVKGDKYKLLIKVNSECNTIEDGFTFYTTKNNPGIMLLPGKKIGLESLGHSIASEIVAVVPVLSGSHHMVWISNGAYELDGHTKFISEYEKNEVKLLRVFDDFEKKTGWEADEFFSTTTNSWNLKNVSKAVQEGRKMCLDS
;
A
#
# COMPACT_ATOMS: atom_id res chain seq x y z
N MET A 1 25.80 14.96 -4.32
CA MET A 1 25.31 13.64 -3.88
C MET A 1 23.78 13.47 -4.04
N LYS A 2 23.13 14.12 -5.06
CA LYS A 2 21.67 14.05 -5.27
C LYS A 2 21.25 13.23 -6.51
N LYS A 3 22.19 12.54 -7.19
CA LYS A 3 21.91 11.80 -8.44
C LYS A 3 21.81 10.28 -8.31
N LEU A 4 22.01 9.72 -7.11
CA LEU A 4 21.99 8.26 -6.90
C LEU A 4 20.61 7.68 -6.55
N LEU A 5 19.66 8.52 -6.10
CA LEU A 5 18.35 8.01 -5.70
C LEU A 5 17.43 7.69 -6.89
N SER A 6 17.62 8.37 -8.02
CA SER A 6 16.76 8.14 -9.21
C SER A 6 17.02 6.83 -9.94
N ILE A 7 18.17 6.19 -9.75
CA ILE A 7 18.53 4.94 -10.44
C ILE A 7 17.92 3.71 -9.75
N ILE A 8 17.65 3.81 -8.46
CA ILE A 8 17.12 2.68 -7.67
C ILE A 8 15.66 2.36 -8.03
N ILE A 9 14.90 3.35 -8.51
CA ILE A 9 13.45 3.17 -8.79
C ILE A 9 13.21 2.48 -10.13
N PHE A 10 14.11 2.61 -11.11
CA PHE A 10 13.97 1.95 -12.42
C PHE A 10 14.40 0.48 -12.41
N GLY A 11 15.22 0.06 -11.43
CA GLY A 11 15.63 -1.34 -11.27
C GLY A 11 14.57 -2.27 -10.69
N LEU A 12 13.46 -1.73 -10.20
CA LEU A 12 12.36 -2.49 -9.58
C LEU A 12 11.41 -3.21 -10.57
N LEU A 13 11.63 -3.03 -11.88
CA LEU A 13 10.74 -3.61 -12.90
C LEU A 13 11.28 -4.90 -13.54
N LEU A 14 12.48 -5.35 -13.21
CA LEU A 14 13.09 -6.50 -13.89
C LEU A 14 13.61 -7.52 -12.87
N SER A 15 12.97 -8.67 -12.87
CA SER A 15 13.38 -9.94 -12.29
C SER A 15 12.85 -10.28 -10.89
N GLY A 16 11.65 -10.73 -10.86
CA GLY A 16 11.15 -11.58 -9.79
C GLY A 16 10.07 -12.47 -10.37
N ASN A 17 10.03 -13.75 -10.04
CA ASN A 17 8.92 -14.62 -10.39
C ASN A 17 7.65 -13.95 -9.83
N SER A 18 6.84 -13.37 -10.69
CA SER A 18 5.53 -12.84 -10.34
C SER A 18 4.55 -13.99 -10.37
N TYR A 19 3.81 -14.15 -9.29
CA TYR A 19 2.75 -15.15 -9.18
C TYR A 19 1.42 -14.44 -9.03
N SER A 20 0.35 -14.97 -9.63
CA SER A 20 -0.98 -14.35 -9.57
C SER A 20 -2.01 -15.34 -9.03
N ILE A 21 -2.82 -14.87 -8.08
CA ILE A 21 -4.01 -15.57 -7.60
C ILE A 21 -5.21 -14.68 -7.87
N GLU A 22 -5.97 -14.99 -8.90
CA GLU A 22 -7.07 -14.15 -9.38
C GLU A 22 -6.66 -12.68 -9.50
N ASN A 23 -7.11 -11.82 -8.58
CA ASN A 23 -6.84 -10.39 -8.62
C ASN A 23 -5.60 -9.98 -7.81
N TRP A 24 -4.87 -10.94 -7.23
CA TRP A 24 -3.69 -10.69 -6.39
C TRP A 24 -2.40 -10.94 -7.15
N GLU A 25 -1.54 -9.95 -7.18
CA GLU A 25 -0.16 -10.04 -7.64
C GLU A 25 0.76 -10.32 -6.45
N ILE A 26 1.65 -11.31 -6.57
CA ILE A 26 2.63 -11.67 -5.54
C ILE A 26 4.01 -11.61 -6.15
N LYS A 27 4.91 -10.83 -5.57
CA LYS A 27 6.28 -10.65 -6.10
C LYS A 27 7.27 -10.25 -5.02
N LYS A 28 8.55 -10.51 -5.27
CA LYS A 28 9.66 -9.99 -4.46
C LYS A 28 9.90 -8.52 -4.79
N VAL A 29 10.08 -7.69 -3.77
CA VAL A 29 10.33 -6.26 -3.93
C VAL A 29 11.44 -5.79 -2.97
N ILE A 30 11.95 -4.57 -3.19
CA ILE A 30 12.96 -3.91 -2.35
C ILE A 30 14.18 -4.82 -2.14
N ASP A 31 14.86 -5.18 -3.24
CA ASP A 31 16.04 -6.06 -3.22
C ASP A 31 15.78 -7.39 -2.50
N ASN A 32 14.61 -7.99 -2.73
CA ASN A 32 14.13 -9.23 -2.11
C ASN A 32 13.97 -9.17 -0.58
N LYS A 33 13.85 -7.98 0.00
CA LYS A 33 13.62 -7.83 1.44
C LYS A 33 12.17 -7.98 1.84
N TYR A 34 11.25 -7.88 0.88
CA TYR A 34 9.82 -8.03 1.10
C TYR A 34 9.17 -8.85 -0.02
N ILE A 35 8.12 -9.57 0.35
CA ILE A 35 7.15 -10.13 -0.59
C ILE A 35 5.96 -9.16 -0.61
N GLU A 36 5.72 -8.52 -1.74
CA GLU A 36 4.53 -7.71 -1.97
C GLU A 36 3.39 -8.62 -2.45
N ILE A 37 2.25 -8.49 -1.79
CA ILE A 37 0.98 -9.10 -2.16
C ILE A 37 0.05 -7.92 -2.37
N SER A 38 -0.42 -7.70 -3.60
CA SER A 38 -1.19 -6.50 -3.92
C SER A 38 -2.36 -6.77 -4.84
N THR A 39 -3.39 -5.94 -4.71
CA THR A 39 -4.56 -5.92 -5.61
C THR A 39 -4.90 -4.50 -6.02
N GLU A 40 -5.42 -4.33 -7.24
CA GLU A 40 -5.79 -3.02 -7.76
C GLU A 40 -7.14 -2.55 -7.26
N GLY A 41 -7.30 -1.23 -7.17
CA GLY A 41 -8.54 -0.60 -6.82
C GLY A 41 -9.64 -0.82 -7.86
N LEU A 42 -10.88 -0.95 -7.40
CA LEU A 42 -12.05 -1.17 -8.26
C LEU A 42 -12.51 0.11 -8.94
N ASN A 43 -12.41 1.25 -8.26
CA ASN A 43 -12.88 2.54 -8.77
C ASN A 43 -11.78 3.31 -9.50
N VAL A 44 -10.56 3.29 -8.96
CA VAL A 44 -9.38 3.93 -9.56
C VAL A 44 -8.33 2.87 -9.76
N LYS A 45 -8.12 2.47 -11.01
CA LYS A 45 -7.05 1.55 -11.38
C LYS A 45 -5.69 2.20 -11.18
N GLY A 46 -4.75 1.43 -10.68
CA GLY A 46 -3.42 1.92 -10.32
C GLY A 46 -3.25 2.16 -8.82
N ASP A 47 -4.31 2.55 -8.11
CA ASP A 47 -4.30 2.50 -6.65
C ASP A 47 -4.25 1.03 -6.20
N LYS A 48 -3.42 0.73 -5.23
CA LYS A 48 -3.25 -0.66 -4.76
C LYS A 48 -3.42 -0.76 -3.25
N TYR A 49 -4.15 -1.79 -2.82
CA TYR A 49 -4.02 -2.32 -1.47
C TYR A 49 -2.82 -3.27 -1.44
N LYS A 50 -1.98 -3.16 -0.42
CA LYS A 50 -0.72 -3.87 -0.32
C LYS A 50 -0.52 -4.49 1.05
N LEU A 51 -0.04 -5.73 1.02
CA LEU A 51 0.46 -6.47 2.15
C LEU A 51 1.92 -6.81 1.87
N LEU A 52 2.82 -6.43 2.77
CA LEU A 52 4.26 -6.65 2.61
C LEU A 52 4.74 -7.62 3.70
N ILE A 53 5.11 -8.83 3.31
CA ILE A 53 5.75 -9.78 4.22
C ILE A 53 7.24 -9.50 4.24
N LYS A 54 7.79 -9.22 5.42
CA LYS A 54 9.22 -9.01 5.59
C LYS A 54 9.97 -10.33 5.46
N VAL A 55 10.94 -10.37 4.55
CA VAL A 55 11.80 -11.56 4.36
C VAL A 55 12.81 -11.64 5.51
N ASN A 56 12.60 -12.61 6.36
CA ASN A 56 13.49 -13.01 7.46
C ASN A 56 13.29 -14.51 7.72
N SER A 57 14.01 -15.07 8.69
CA SER A 57 13.95 -16.51 9.01
C SER A 57 12.56 -17.04 9.39
N GLU A 58 11.67 -16.17 9.83
CA GLU A 58 10.35 -16.57 10.34
C GLU A 58 9.20 -16.21 9.41
N CYS A 59 9.38 -15.18 8.54
CA CYS A 59 8.33 -14.68 7.65
C CYS A 59 6.99 -14.45 8.37
N ASN A 60 7.06 -13.88 9.57
CA ASN A 60 5.91 -13.75 10.48
C ASN A 60 5.42 -12.32 10.69
N THR A 61 6.04 -11.36 10.00
CA THR A 61 5.65 -9.94 10.06
C THR A 61 5.07 -9.50 8.73
N ILE A 62 3.92 -8.84 8.78
CA ILE A 62 3.23 -8.28 7.64
C ILE A 62 2.96 -6.79 7.86
N GLU A 63 3.27 -5.97 6.87
CA GLU A 63 2.88 -4.55 6.84
C GLU A 63 1.65 -4.41 5.96
N ASP A 64 0.69 -3.64 6.42
CA ASP A 64 -0.57 -3.35 5.73
C ASP A 64 -0.58 -1.89 5.27
N GLY A 65 -1.01 -1.64 4.04
CA GLY A 65 -1.05 -0.30 3.52
C GLY A 65 -1.65 -0.16 2.13
N PHE A 66 -1.56 1.06 1.64
CA PHE A 66 -2.14 1.44 0.36
C PHE A 66 -1.18 2.30 -0.46
N THR A 67 -1.30 2.22 -1.78
CA THR A 67 -0.75 3.23 -2.67
C THR A 67 -1.88 3.93 -3.40
N PHE A 68 -1.83 5.26 -3.37
CA PHE A 68 -2.70 6.11 -4.17
C PHE A 68 -1.88 6.85 -5.21
N TYR A 69 -2.42 6.96 -6.40
CA TYR A 69 -1.89 7.81 -7.44
C TYR A 69 -2.62 9.14 -7.46
N THR A 70 -1.89 10.21 -7.65
CA THR A 70 -2.46 11.54 -7.82
C THR A 70 -1.80 12.31 -8.93
N THR A 71 -2.61 13.07 -9.66
CA THR A 71 -2.20 14.04 -10.66
C THR A 71 -2.20 15.48 -10.12
N LYS A 72 -2.53 15.65 -8.84
CA LYS A 72 -2.53 16.96 -8.20
C LYS A 72 -1.12 17.54 -8.20
N ASN A 73 -1.00 18.71 -8.77
CA ASN A 73 0.26 19.44 -8.83
C ASN A 73 0.39 20.39 -7.63
N ASN A 74 0.41 19.82 -6.42
CA ASN A 74 0.65 20.58 -5.21
C ASN A 74 2.12 20.44 -4.81
N PRO A 75 2.91 21.51 -4.77
CA PRO A 75 4.34 21.45 -4.43
C PRO A 75 4.58 20.91 -3.00
N GLY A 76 3.59 21.02 -2.11
CA GLY A 76 3.64 20.49 -0.76
C GLY A 76 3.55 18.97 -0.67
N ILE A 77 3.19 18.27 -1.77
CA ILE A 77 3.01 16.81 -1.73
C ILE A 77 4.27 16.07 -1.27
N MET A 78 5.45 16.58 -1.63
CA MET A 78 6.73 16.00 -1.23
C MET A 78 7.08 16.19 0.25
N LEU A 79 6.26 16.96 0.99
CA LEU A 79 6.39 17.20 2.43
C LEU A 79 5.43 16.35 3.26
N LEU A 80 4.63 15.51 2.62
CA LEU A 80 3.67 14.63 3.29
C LEU A 80 4.30 13.43 4.03
N PRO A 81 5.45 12.85 3.63
CA PRO A 81 6.04 11.73 4.37
C PRO A 81 6.19 12.05 5.86
N GLY A 82 5.77 11.12 6.73
CA GLY A 82 5.71 11.26 8.18
C GLY A 82 4.42 11.91 8.70
N LYS A 83 3.55 12.41 7.83
CA LYS A 83 2.25 12.93 8.25
C LYS A 83 1.31 11.78 8.62
N LYS A 84 0.58 12.00 9.72
CA LYS A 84 -0.50 11.10 10.11
C LYS A 84 -1.75 11.43 9.31
N ILE A 85 -2.48 10.38 8.96
CA ILE A 85 -3.71 10.46 8.18
C ILE A 85 -4.72 9.50 8.78
N GLY A 86 -5.97 9.89 8.85
CA GLY A 86 -7.07 9.03 9.23
C GLY A 86 -7.66 8.36 8.00
N LEU A 87 -7.81 7.05 8.05
CA LEU A 87 -8.49 6.29 7.02
C LEU A 87 -9.73 5.66 7.59
N GLU A 88 -10.83 5.71 6.86
CA GLU A 88 -12.05 4.97 7.21
C GLU A 88 -12.10 3.65 6.45
N SER A 89 -12.24 2.58 7.16
CA SER A 89 -12.42 1.24 6.63
C SER A 89 -13.56 0.54 7.32
N LEU A 90 -14.59 0.17 6.55
CA LEU A 90 -15.74 -0.58 7.06
C LEU A 90 -16.42 0.07 8.30
N GLY A 91 -16.44 1.40 8.34
CA GLY A 91 -16.98 2.15 9.47
C GLY A 91 -16.02 2.30 10.66
N HIS A 92 -14.77 1.85 10.53
CA HIS A 92 -13.73 2.03 11.53
C HIS A 92 -12.70 3.04 11.07
N SER A 93 -12.30 3.94 11.96
CA SER A 93 -11.17 4.84 11.75
C SER A 93 -9.86 4.12 12.02
N ILE A 94 -8.95 4.19 11.08
CA ILE A 94 -7.58 3.66 11.21
C ILE A 94 -6.62 4.84 11.14
N ALA A 95 -5.79 5.01 12.17
CA ALA A 95 -4.69 5.96 12.13
C ALA A 95 -3.56 5.36 11.28
N SER A 96 -3.20 6.07 10.22
CA SER A 96 -2.19 5.64 9.25
C SER A 96 -1.11 6.70 9.10
N GLU A 97 -0.05 6.38 8.40
CA GLU A 97 1.06 7.29 8.15
C GLU A 97 1.41 7.31 6.67
N ILE A 98 1.63 8.50 6.12
CA ILE A 98 2.21 8.63 4.79
C ILE A 98 3.70 8.32 4.90
N VAL A 99 4.11 7.18 4.35
CA VAL A 99 5.49 6.68 4.44
C VAL A 99 6.36 7.28 3.37
N ALA A 100 5.85 7.38 2.15
CA ALA A 100 6.61 7.85 1.01
C ALA A 100 5.73 8.54 -0.03
N VAL A 101 6.32 9.49 -0.73
CA VAL A 101 5.79 10.08 -1.95
C VAL A 101 6.84 9.92 -3.04
N VAL A 102 6.46 9.30 -4.15
CA VAL A 102 7.37 9.01 -5.26
C VAL A 102 6.83 9.66 -6.53
N PRO A 103 7.60 10.57 -7.15
CA PRO A 103 7.25 11.10 -8.47
C PRO A 103 7.29 9.98 -9.51
N VAL A 104 6.28 9.89 -10.34
CA VAL A 104 6.17 8.94 -11.46
C VAL A 104 5.85 9.70 -12.74
N LEU A 105 6.01 9.06 -13.89
CA LEU A 105 5.75 9.66 -15.20
C LEU A 105 6.42 11.03 -15.37
N SER A 106 7.73 11.10 -15.12
CA SER A 106 8.53 12.33 -15.21
C SER A 106 8.05 13.47 -14.29
N GLY A 107 7.42 13.12 -13.17
CA GLY A 107 6.95 14.07 -12.16
C GLY A 107 5.56 14.64 -12.41
N SER A 108 4.86 14.21 -13.47
CA SER A 108 3.47 14.61 -13.71
C SER A 108 2.45 13.95 -12.79
N HIS A 109 2.85 12.84 -12.15
CA HIS A 109 2.04 12.08 -11.21
C HIS A 109 2.88 11.76 -9.98
N HIS A 110 2.20 11.50 -8.88
CA HIS A 110 2.84 11.04 -7.64
C HIS A 110 2.15 9.76 -7.16
N MET A 111 2.96 8.82 -6.71
CA MET A 111 2.49 7.66 -5.97
C MET A 111 2.73 7.93 -4.48
N VAL A 112 1.66 7.86 -3.71
CA VAL A 112 1.70 8.07 -2.26
C VAL A 112 1.49 6.74 -1.57
N TRP A 113 2.46 6.33 -0.74
CA TRP A 113 2.34 5.13 0.07
C TRP A 113 1.90 5.49 1.48
N ILE A 114 0.79 4.87 1.91
CA ILE A 114 0.18 5.02 3.22
C ILE A 114 0.27 3.67 3.94
N SER A 115 0.86 3.65 5.12
CA SER A 115 0.97 2.47 5.99
C SER A 115 -0.05 2.52 7.13
N ASN A 116 -0.74 1.42 7.34
CA ASN A 116 -1.60 1.20 8.51
C ASN A 116 -0.83 0.62 9.69
N GLY A 117 0.39 0.13 9.45
CA GLY A 117 1.28 -0.44 10.46
C GLY A 117 1.81 -1.82 10.08
N ALA A 118 2.62 -2.37 10.99
CA ALA A 118 3.17 -3.72 10.90
C ALA A 118 2.54 -4.59 12.00
N TYR A 119 2.23 -5.83 11.65
CA TYR A 119 1.47 -6.78 12.47
C TYR A 119 2.11 -8.15 12.46
N GLU A 120 1.73 -8.99 13.42
CA GLU A 120 2.00 -10.42 13.36
C GLU A 120 1.13 -11.04 12.25
N LEU A 121 1.76 -11.86 11.38
CA LEU A 121 1.18 -12.30 10.12
C LEU A 121 -0.10 -13.13 10.32
N ASP A 122 -0.08 -14.12 11.22
CA ASP A 122 -1.20 -15.05 11.37
C ASP A 122 -2.43 -14.35 11.97
N GLY A 123 -2.19 -13.47 12.97
CA GLY A 123 -3.26 -12.66 13.58
C GLY A 123 -3.87 -11.67 12.59
N HIS A 124 -3.03 -10.98 11.83
CA HIS A 124 -3.50 -10.03 10.83
C HIS A 124 -4.22 -10.71 9.66
N THR A 125 -3.70 -11.86 9.20
CA THR A 125 -4.35 -12.66 8.16
C THR A 125 -5.74 -13.10 8.58
N LYS A 126 -5.89 -13.55 9.83
CA LYS A 126 -7.21 -13.89 10.39
C LYS A 126 -8.15 -12.69 10.39
N PHE A 127 -7.67 -11.53 10.83
CA PHE A 127 -8.43 -10.28 10.81
C PHE A 127 -8.88 -9.92 9.39
N ILE A 128 -7.98 -9.94 8.40
CA ILE A 128 -8.31 -9.61 7.01
C ILE A 128 -9.29 -10.63 6.42
N SER A 129 -9.17 -11.90 6.77
CA SER A 129 -10.02 -12.96 6.23
C SER A 129 -11.50 -12.81 6.66
N GLU A 130 -11.76 -12.13 7.77
CA GLU A 130 -13.13 -11.78 8.17
C GLU A 130 -13.77 -10.81 7.18
N TYR A 131 -12.97 -10.01 6.49
CA TYR A 131 -13.41 -9.08 5.45
C TYR A 131 -13.34 -9.69 4.03
N GLU A 132 -12.79 -10.90 3.88
CA GLU A 132 -12.65 -11.57 2.59
C GLU A 132 -14.01 -11.76 1.88
N LYS A 133 -15.06 -11.93 2.67
CA LYS A 133 -16.45 -12.12 2.16
C LYS A 133 -17.09 -10.84 1.66
N ASN A 134 -16.50 -9.70 1.98
CA ASN A 134 -17.04 -8.39 1.65
C ASN A 134 -16.10 -7.71 0.67
N GLU A 135 -16.66 -7.00 -0.30
CA GLU A 135 -15.91 -5.96 -0.99
C GLU A 135 -15.49 -4.95 0.06
N VAL A 136 -14.21 -4.88 0.37
CA VAL A 136 -13.72 -3.87 1.28
C VAL A 136 -13.82 -2.54 0.59
N LYS A 137 -14.86 -1.84 0.93
CA LYS A 137 -15.03 -0.46 0.51
C LYS A 137 -14.17 0.37 1.43
N LEU A 138 -13.09 0.84 0.94
CA LEU A 138 -12.11 1.55 1.68
C LEU A 138 -11.72 2.73 0.93
N LEU A 139 -11.64 3.72 1.41
CA LEU A 139 -10.84 4.58 2.17
C LEU A 139 -11.28 5.97 1.93
N ARG A 140 -11.78 6.53 2.94
CA ARG A 140 -11.94 7.95 3.01
C ARG A 140 -10.81 8.49 3.87
N VAL A 141 -10.15 9.53 3.39
CA VAL A 141 -9.27 10.33 4.21
C VAL A 141 -10.15 11.23 5.09
N PHE A 142 -9.89 11.28 6.40
CA PHE A 142 -10.79 11.94 7.34
C PHE A 142 -10.53 13.42 7.51
N ASP A 143 -11.59 14.21 7.39
CA ASP A 143 -11.60 15.64 7.64
C ASP A 143 -11.15 16.03 9.04
N ASP A 144 -11.50 15.23 10.07
CA ASP A 144 -11.13 15.55 11.45
C ASP A 144 -9.65 15.42 11.72
N PHE A 145 -8.97 14.49 11.03
CA PHE A 145 -7.53 14.36 11.12
C PHE A 145 -6.84 15.46 10.34
N GLU A 146 -7.37 15.82 9.21
CA GLU A 146 -6.89 16.90 8.35
C GLU A 146 -6.95 18.23 9.08
N LYS A 147 -8.06 18.56 9.73
CA LYS A 147 -8.20 19.77 10.54
C LYS A 147 -7.17 19.87 11.67
N LYS A 148 -6.78 18.75 12.27
CA LYS A 148 -5.75 18.71 13.31
C LYS A 148 -4.33 18.85 12.75
N THR A 149 -4.09 18.40 11.54
CA THR A 149 -2.78 18.40 10.91
C THR A 149 -2.52 19.61 10.04
N GLY A 150 -3.56 20.41 9.77
CA GLY A 150 -3.46 21.65 8.98
C GLY A 150 -3.28 21.40 7.47
N TRP A 151 -3.75 20.26 6.96
CA TRP A 151 -3.79 19.97 5.54
C TRP A 151 -5.09 19.24 5.18
N GLU A 152 -5.51 19.36 3.92
CA GLU A 152 -6.71 18.70 3.39
C GLU A 152 -6.34 17.70 2.30
N ALA A 153 -6.93 16.51 2.35
CA ALA A 153 -6.57 15.43 1.44
C ALA A 153 -6.88 15.76 -0.02
N ASP A 154 -7.94 16.48 -0.29
CA ASP A 154 -8.34 16.86 -1.64
C ASP A 154 -7.38 17.89 -2.28
N GLU A 155 -6.54 18.58 -1.51
CA GLU A 155 -5.46 19.39 -2.03
C GLU A 155 -4.36 18.55 -2.69
N PHE A 156 -4.17 17.32 -2.24
CA PHE A 156 -3.06 16.44 -2.64
C PHE A 156 -3.51 15.23 -3.44
N PHE A 157 -4.73 14.74 -3.24
CA PHE A 157 -5.23 13.53 -3.89
C PHE A 157 -6.30 13.87 -4.93
N SER A 158 -6.19 13.26 -6.10
CA SER A 158 -7.21 13.39 -7.15
C SER A 158 -8.50 12.66 -6.77
N THR A 159 -8.38 11.60 -5.98
CA THR A 159 -9.49 10.81 -5.46
C THR A 159 -9.14 10.41 -4.03
N THR A 160 -10.07 10.64 -3.12
CA THR A 160 -9.90 10.34 -1.68
C THR A 160 -10.60 9.06 -1.25
N THR A 161 -11.20 8.34 -2.20
CA THR A 161 -11.92 7.09 -1.95
C THR A 161 -11.65 6.06 -3.02
N ASN A 162 -11.43 4.81 -2.61
CA ASN A 162 -11.37 3.66 -3.50
C ASN A 162 -11.95 2.43 -2.80
N SER A 163 -12.03 1.31 -3.49
CA SER A 163 -12.41 0.03 -2.92
C SER A 163 -11.58 -1.10 -3.52
N TRP A 164 -11.40 -2.18 -2.78
CA TRP A 164 -10.63 -3.34 -3.21
C TRP A 164 -11.40 -4.62 -2.93
N ASN A 165 -11.26 -5.60 -3.81
CA ASN A 165 -11.83 -6.92 -3.63
C ASN A 165 -10.83 -7.79 -2.88
N LEU A 166 -11.19 -8.21 -1.66
CA LEU A 166 -10.33 -9.04 -0.81
C LEU A 166 -10.55 -10.56 -1.00
N LYS A 167 -11.34 -10.97 -1.98
CA LYS A 167 -11.53 -12.40 -2.27
C LYS A 167 -10.17 -13.08 -2.48
N ASN A 168 -9.97 -14.22 -1.84
CA ASN A 168 -8.73 -15.02 -1.83
C ASN A 168 -7.52 -14.34 -1.18
N VAL A 169 -7.69 -13.30 -0.38
CA VAL A 169 -6.57 -12.66 0.34
C VAL A 169 -5.83 -13.65 1.23
N SER A 170 -6.53 -14.52 1.95
CA SER A 170 -5.92 -15.55 2.80
C SER A 170 -5.03 -16.49 2.01
N LYS A 171 -5.47 -16.92 0.83
CA LYS A 171 -4.67 -17.75 -0.07
C LYS A 171 -3.46 -16.99 -0.61
N ALA A 172 -3.64 -15.73 -0.98
CA ALA A 172 -2.54 -14.90 -1.47
C ALA A 172 -1.46 -14.68 -0.40
N VAL A 173 -1.87 -14.47 0.86
CA VAL A 173 -0.93 -14.34 2.00
C VAL A 173 -0.17 -15.65 2.24
N GLN A 174 -0.84 -16.80 2.17
CA GLN A 174 -0.19 -18.10 2.33
C GLN A 174 0.87 -18.35 1.25
N GLU A 175 0.57 -18.04 -0.02
CA GLU A 175 1.55 -18.17 -1.11
C GLU A 175 2.69 -17.14 -0.97
N GLY A 176 2.40 -15.92 -0.54
CA GLY A 176 3.43 -14.94 -0.23
C GLY A 176 4.36 -15.39 0.90
N ARG A 177 3.81 -15.98 1.97
CA ARG A 177 4.61 -16.57 3.05
C ARG A 177 5.49 -17.71 2.57
N LYS A 178 4.94 -18.60 1.73
CA LYS A 178 5.72 -19.67 1.12
C LYS A 178 6.88 -19.12 0.29
N MET A 179 6.62 -18.14 -0.57
CA MET A 179 7.67 -17.45 -1.35
C MET A 179 8.74 -16.82 -0.46
N CYS A 180 8.36 -16.29 0.72
CA CYS A 180 9.28 -15.75 1.69
C CYS A 180 10.18 -16.83 2.31
N LEU A 181 9.59 -17.96 2.72
CA LEU A 181 10.33 -19.08 3.33
C LEU A 181 11.27 -19.79 2.36
N ASP A 182 10.94 -19.75 1.07
CA ASP A 182 11.76 -20.32 -0.02
C ASP A 182 12.87 -19.35 -0.49
N SER A 183 13.01 -18.19 0.16
CA SER A 183 13.98 -17.14 -0.20
C SER A 183 15.25 -17.23 0.59
#